data_fac8eb5742b347ef1745a57635cf5c9d
#
_entry.id   fac8eb5742b347ef1745a57635cf5c9d
#
_cell.length_a   1.000
_cell.length_b   1.000
_cell.length_c   1.000
_cell.angle_alpha   90.00
_cell.angle_beta   90.00
_cell.angle_gamma   90.00
#
_symmetry.space_group_name_H-M   'P 1'
#
loop_
_entity.id
_entity.type
_entity.pdbx_description
1 polymer ?
#
loop_
_entity_poly.entity_id
_entity_poly.type
_entity_poly.pdbx_seq_one_letter_code
_entity_poly.pdbx_strand_id
1 'polypeptide(L)'
;VVEKNSFIDKYRIHMAGFKDIMIEKYLRKLQEAGYTAVVYNQNATIKTERSCAGIYSPGTYFSNETTNLTNNISCIWIELLENNRFCKGKNIVVGISNIDIYTGKTSIYQFKETYINSPTTYDELERFISVFNPSEVIVISNLPEKEVNEVIQFVDIDAKLIHKIQSSSTVEVKNCEKQTYQKEILHKFYDVIDIDIFMENFYDNTIA
;
A
#
# COMPACT_ATOMS: atom_id res chain seq x y z
N VAL A 1 20.49 22.63 -1.64
CA VAL A 1 21.36 21.44 -1.57
C VAL A 1 22.80 21.92 -1.81
N VAL A 2 23.69 21.55 -0.93
CA VAL A 2 25.13 21.81 -1.11
C VAL A 2 25.77 20.53 -1.58
N GLU A 3 26.33 20.54 -2.79
CA GLU A 3 27.07 19.41 -3.33
C GLU A 3 28.56 19.61 -3.05
N LYS A 4 29.19 18.58 -2.51
CA LYS A 4 30.64 18.52 -2.34
C LYS A 4 31.16 17.25 -3.02
N ASN A 5 32.24 17.40 -3.78
CA ASN A 5 32.98 16.27 -4.28
C ASN A 5 34.09 15.93 -3.28
N SER A 6 34.11 14.70 -2.81
CA SER A 6 35.19 14.18 -2.00
C SER A 6 35.74 12.88 -2.62
N PHE A 7 36.99 12.53 -2.27
CA PHE A 7 37.59 11.29 -2.72
C PHE A 7 37.81 10.39 -1.50
N ILE A 8 37.34 9.14 -1.59
CA ILE A 8 37.68 8.08 -0.65
C ILE A 8 38.28 6.96 -1.48
N ASP A 9 39.52 6.55 -1.15
CA ASP A 9 40.25 5.45 -1.80
C ASP A 9 40.24 5.51 -3.35
N LYS A 10 40.52 6.70 -3.92
CA LYS A 10 40.52 6.98 -5.37
C LYS A 10 39.15 7.05 -6.04
N TYR A 11 38.08 6.78 -5.33
CA TYR A 11 36.72 6.92 -5.88
C TYR A 11 36.17 8.32 -5.63
N ARG A 12 35.61 8.93 -6.68
CA ARG A 12 34.90 10.21 -6.58
C ARG A 12 33.54 9.97 -5.96
N ILE A 13 33.32 10.53 -4.77
CA ILE A 13 32.06 10.44 -4.06
C ILE A 13 31.33 11.79 -4.17
N HIS A 14 30.08 11.74 -4.60
CA HIS A 14 29.19 12.89 -4.57
C HIS A 14 28.48 12.93 -3.23
N MET A 15 28.68 14.01 -2.50
CA MET A 15 27.94 14.28 -1.26
C MET A 15 26.95 15.40 -1.50
N ALA A 16 25.69 15.17 -1.16
CA ALA A 16 24.64 16.17 -1.16
C ALA A 16 24.11 16.34 0.27
N GLY A 17 23.87 17.58 0.67
CA GLY A 17 23.35 17.89 2.00
C GLY A 17 22.41 19.07 1.99
N PHE A 18 21.52 19.13 2.97
CA PHE A 18 20.61 20.23 3.21
C PHE A 18 20.47 20.50 4.70
N LYS A 19 19.94 21.66 5.07
CA LYS A 19 19.67 21.99 6.48
C LYS A 19 18.49 21.16 6.98
N ASP A 20 18.56 20.71 8.23
CA ASP A 20 17.55 19.86 8.88
C ASP A 20 16.12 20.44 8.77
N ILE A 21 15.97 21.73 8.95
CA ILE A 21 14.68 22.45 8.76
C ILE A 21 14.06 22.26 7.37
N MET A 22 14.83 21.80 6.38
CA MET A 22 14.36 21.57 5.01
C MET A 22 13.96 20.12 4.74
N ILE A 23 13.98 19.25 5.75
CA ILE A 23 13.72 17.82 5.59
C ILE A 23 12.34 17.55 5.00
N GLU A 24 11.29 18.21 5.48
CA GLU A 24 9.92 18.05 4.98
C GLU A 24 9.81 18.38 3.49
N LYS A 25 10.43 19.45 3.05
CA LYS A 25 10.45 19.82 1.63
C LYS A 25 11.08 18.77 0.74
N TYR A 26 12.15 18.12 1.19
CA TYR A 26 12.81 17.08 0.41
C TYR A 26 12.11 15.74 0.48
N LEU A 27 11.53 15.40 1.63
CA LEU A 27 10.66 14.24 1.76
C LEU A 27 9.49 14.33 0.79
N ARG A 28 8.78 15.47 0.75
CA ARG A 28 7.68 15.66 -0.19
C ARG A 28 8.10 15.47 -1.63
N LYS A 29 9.23 16.05 -2.06
CA LYS A 29 9.75 15.87 -3.41
C LYS A 29 10.07 14.41 -3.76
N LEU A 30 10.61 13.65 -2.81
CA LEU A 30 10.88 12.24 -3.02
C LEU A 30 9.59 11.43 -3.18
N GLN A 31 8.58 11.74 -2.39
CA GLN A 31 7.28 11.07 -2.45
C GLN A 31 6.49 11.44 -3.70
N GLU A 32 6.51 12.71 -4.11
CA GLU A 32 5.94 13.15 -5.39
C GLU A 32 6.57 12.41 -6.58
N ALA A 33 7.83 11.99 -6.44
CA ALA A 33 8.55 11.18 -7.41
C ALA A 33 8.37 9.66 -7.21
N GLY A 34 7.50 9.22 -6.28
CA GLY A 34 7.21 7.80 -6.02
C GLY A 34 8.23 7.07 -5.17
N TYR A 35 9.15 7.77 -4.50
CA TYR A 35 10.16 7.13 -3.65
C TYR A 35 9.71 7.01 -2.19
N THR A 36 10.07 5.89 -1.55
CA THR A 36 10.02 5.75 -0.09
C THR A 36 11.34 6.25 0.50
N ALA A 37 11.26 7.18 1.44
CA ALA A 37 12.40 7.75 2.12
C ALA A 37 12.53 7.18 3.54
N VAL A 38 13.73 6.73 3.90
CA VAL A 38 14.06 6.30 5.26
C VAL A 38 14.98 7.34 5.89
N VAL A 39 14.54 7.92 7.00
CA VAL A 39 15.27 8.98 7.71
C VAL A 39 15.95 8.39 8.94
N TYR A 40 17.26 8.65 9.05
CA TYR A 40 18.06 8.30 10.21
C TYR A 40 18.57 9.55 10.91
N ASN A 41 18.32 9.66 12.19
CA ASN A 41 18.88 10.70 13.05
C ASN A 41 20.18 10.24 13.69
N GLN A 42 21.13 11.16 13.80
CA GLN A 42 22.36 10.92 14.53
C GLN A 42 22.13 11.14 16.03
N ASN A 43 22.64 10.23 16.86
CA ASN A 43 22.59 10.38 18.30
C ASN A 43 23.38 11.62 18.75
N ALA A 44 22.78 12.45 19.61
CA ALA A 44 23.39 13.69 20.08
C ALA A 44 24.65 13.45 20.94
N THR A 45 24.69 12.34 21.66
CA THR A 45 25.80 11.98 22.57
C THR A 45 26.83 11.09 21.91
N ILE A 46 26.39 10.10 21.14
CA ILE A 46 27.28 9.14 20.44
C ILE A 46 27.16 9.38 18.95
N LYS A 47 28.05 10.20 18.40
CA LYS A 47 28.03 10.63 16.99
C LYS A 47 28.14 9.51 15.96
N THR A 48 28.54 8.30 16.35
CA THR A 48 28.61 7.12 15.48
C THR A 48 27.30 6.34 15.42
N GLU A 49 26.40 6.53 16.37
CA GLU A 49 25.13 5.86 16.42
C GLU A 49 24.06 6.63 15.64
N ARG A 50 23.26 5.89 14.90
CA ARG A 50 22.12 6.40 14.15
C ARG A 50 20.88 5.56 14.45
N SER A 51 19.76 6.22 14.70
CA SER A 51 18.46 5.58 14.89
C SER A 51 17.53 5.94 13.74
N CYS A 52 16.69 4.99 13.32
CA CYS A 52 15.66 5.26 12.34
C CYS A 52 14.62 6.21 12.95
N ALA A 53 14.47 7.39 12.37
CA ALA A 53 13.49 8.38 12.77
C ALA A 53 12.13 8.14 12.12
N GLY A 54 12.11 7.53 10.94
CA GLY A 54 10.86 7.21 10.26
C GLY A 54 11.07 6.70 8.84
N ILE A 55 10.03 6.07 8.33
CA ILE A 55 9.90 5.60 6.94
C ILE A 55 8.71 6.31 6.34
N TYR A 56 8.93 7.00 5.22
CA TYR A 56 7.95 7.86 4.59
C TYR A 56 7.75 7.44 3.13
N SER A 57 6.60 6.84 2.83
CA SER A 57 6.14 6.54 1.47
C SER A 57 5.12 7.58 0.98
N PRO A 58 4.75 7.59 -0.30
CA PRO A 58 3.69 8.47 -0.80
C PRO A 58 2.38 8.35 -0.02
N GLY A 59 2.03 7.14 0.41
CA GLY A 59 0.82 6.87 1.18
C GLY A 59 0.92 7.17 2.66
N THR A 60 2.12 7.07 3.27
CA THR A 60 2.28 7.17 4.73
C THR A 60 2.81 8.51 5.21
N TYR A 61 3.06 9.45 4.31
CA TYR A 61 3.57 10.76 4.70
C TYR A 61 2.49 11.73 5.15
N PHE A 62 2.71 12.29 6.32
CA PHE A 62 1.88 13.32 6.92
C PHE A 62 2.63 14.65 6.86
N SER A 63 2.22 15.57 5.98
CA SER A 63 2.79 16.92 5.92
C SER A 63 1.81 17.94 6.52
N ASN A 64 2.31 18.78 7.40
CA ASN A 64 1.53 19.89 7.96
C ASN A 64 1.24 21.01 6.92
N GLU A 65 1.89 20.97 5.77
CA GLU A 65 1.77 21.98 4.72
C GLU A 65 0.94 21.50 3.51
N THR A 66 0.29 20.32 3.58
CA THR A 66 -0.48 19.82 2.43
C THR A 66 -1.78 20.57 2.26
N THR A 67 -2.04 20.99 1.03
CA THR A 67 -3.33 21.52 0.58
C THR A 67 -4.34 20.40 0.28
N ASN A 68 -3.89 19.16 0.23
CA ASN A 68 -4.74 18.00 -0.02
C ASN A 68 -5.55 17.66 1.23
N LEU A 69 -6.85 17.48 1.04
CA LEU A 69 -7.79 17.14 2.11
C LEU A 69 -7.79 15.65 2.46
N THR A 70 -7.29 14.81 1.56
CA THR A 70 -7.28 13.34 1.70
C THR A 70 -5.94 12.78 1.20
N ASN A 71 -5.51 11.67 1.79
CA ASN A 71 -4.43 10.85 1.28
C ASN A 71 -4.80 9.38 1.45
N ASN A 72 -5.21 8.75 0.37
CA ASN A 72 -5.73 7.40 0.35
C ASN A 72 -4.64 6.38 0.06
N ILE A 73 -4.68 5.27 0.79
CA ILE A 73 -3.96 4.03 0.49
C ILE A 73 -4.99 2.96 0.22
N SER A 74 -4.86 2.23 -0.88
CA SER A 74 -5.74 1.11 -1.19
C SER A 74 -4.98 -0.21 -1.22
N CYS A 75 -5.59 -1.26 -0.68
CA CYS A 75 -5.16 -2.63 -0.85
C CYS A 75 -6.19 -3.37 -1.69
N ILE A 76 -5.73 -4.05 -2.74
CA ILE A 76 -6.55 -4.80 -3.68
C ILE A 76 -6.10 -6.26 -3.61
N TRP A 77 -7.03 -7.16 -3.27
CA TRP A 77 -6.81 -8.60 -3.30
C TRP A 77 -7.59 -9.20 -4.47
N ILE A 78 -6.89 -9.80 -5.40
CA ILE A 78 -7.47 -10.42 -6.61
C ILE A 78 -7.22 -11.91 -6.57
N GLU A 79 -8.29 -12.70 -6.57
CA GLU A 79 -8.20 -14.14 -6.55
C GLU A 79 -8.98 -14.80 -7.69
N LEU A 80 -8.26 -15.53 -8.53
CA LEU A 80 -8.85 -16.39 -9.54
C LEU A 80 -9.23 -17.72 -8.92
N LEU A 81 -10.52 -18.01 -8.92
CA LEU A 81 -11.09 -19.28 -8.48
C LEU A 81 -11.36 -20.18 -9.69
N GLU A 82 -10.65 -21.28 -9.77
CA GLU A 82 -10.88 -22.29 -10.81
C GLU A 82 -11.76 -23.42 -10.26
N ASN A 83 -12.59 -23.98 -11.15
CA ASN A 83 -13.51 -25.10 -10.92
C ASN A 83 -13.38 -25.82 -9.58
N ASN A 84 -14.18 -25.45 -8.63
CA ASN A 84 -14.33 -26.20 -7.38
C ASN A 84 -15.79 -26.70 -7.21
N ARG A 85 -16.07 -27.40 -6.12
CA ARG A 85 -17.41 -27.95 -5.85
C ARG A 85 -18.52 -26.87 -5.80
N PHE A 86 -18.15 -25.60 -5.59
CA PHE A 86 -19.07 -24.46 -5.42
C PHE A 86 -19.12 -23.51 -6.60
N CYS A 87 -18.13 -23.57 -7.51
CA CYS A 87 -18.04 -22.70 -8.69
C CYS A 87 -17.78 -23.53 -9.94
N LYS A 88 -18.73 -23.48 -10.90
CA LYS A 88 -18.52 -24.00 -12.25
C LYS A 88 -17.92 -22.88 -13.10
N GLY A 89 -16.76 -23.14 -13.73
CA GLY A 89 -16.04 -22.16 -14.54
C GLY A 89 -14.98 -21.40 -13.76
N LYS A 90 -14.34 -20.44 -14.42
CA LYS A 90 -13.37 -19.54 -13.81
C LYS A 90 -14.11 -18.31 -13.32
N ASN A 91 -13.94 -17.98 -12.06
CA ASN A 91 -14.48 -16.75 -11.45
C ASN A 91 -13.33 -15.97 -10.84
N ILE A 92 -13.47 -14.67 -10.87
CA ILE A 92 -12.57 -13.77 -10.16
C ILE A 92 -13.31 -13.18 -8.97
N VAL A 93 -12.64 -13.12 -7.84
CA VAL A 93 -13.11 -12.42 -6.65
C VAL A 93 -12.11 -11.31 -6.36
N VAL A 94 -12.62 -10.11 -6.14
CA VAL A 94 -11.81 -8.94 -5.86
C VAL A 94 -12.29 -8.33 -4.55
N GLY A 95 -11.39 -8.24 -3.58
CA GLY A 95 -11.59 -7.50 -2.35
C GLY A 95 -10.75 -6.23 -2.38
N ILE A 96 -11.34 -5.13 -1.92
CA ILE A 96 -10.69 -3.83 -1.93
C ILE A 96 -10.89 -3.19 -0.56
N SER A 97 -9.81 -2.70 0.01
CA SER A 97 -9.86 -1.86 1.20
C SER A 97 -9.14 -0.55 0.93
N ASN A 98 -9.67 0.54 1.47
CA ASN A 98 -9.09 1.87 1.38
C ASN A 98 -9.05 2.52 2.74
N ILE A 99 -7.99 3.25 3.03
CA ILE A 99 -7.85 4.08 4.21
C ILE A 99 -7.39 5.47 3.81
N ASP A 100 -8.09 6.50 4.29
CA ASP A 100 -7.60 7.87 4.26
C ASP A 100 -6.78 8.11 5.54
N ILE A 101 -5.48 8.30 5.40
CA ILE A 101 -4.57 8.45 6.53
C ILE A 101 -4.76 9.77 7.29
N TYR A 102 -5.41 10.79 6.69
CA TYR A 102 -5.65 12.07 7.37
C TYR A 102 -6.86 12.01 8.29
N THR A 103 -7.89 11.29 7.89
CA THR A 103 -9.15 11.19 8.63
C THR A 103 -9.32 9.87 9.38
N GLY A 104 -8.52 8.85 9.03
CA GLY A 104 -8.70 7.47 9.51
C GLY A 104 -9.92 6.76 8.93
N LYS A 105 -10.63 7.39 7.96
CA LYS A 105 -11.80 6.78 7.33
C LYS A 105 -11.40 5.58 6.50
N THR A 106 -12.05 4.46 6.76
CA THR A 106 -11.86 3.20 6.03
C THR A 106 -13.08 2.89 5.17
N SER A 107 -12.83 2.22 4.05
CA SER A 107 -13.88 1.72 3.15
C SER A 107 -13.48 0.34 2.65
N ILE A 108 -14.44 -0.57 2.61
CA ILE A 108 -14.24 -1.95 2.17
C ILE A 108 -15.28 -2.27 1.12
N TYR A 109 -14.87 -2.96 0.07
CA TYR A 109 -15.75 -3.41 -0.99
C TYR A 109 -15.28 -4.75 -1.55
N GLN A 110 -16.20 -5.59 -1.96
CA GLN A 110 -15.91 -6.88 -2.57
C GLN A 110 -16.91 -7.17 -3.68
N PHE A 111 -16.42 -7.76 -4.76
CA PHE A 111 -17.28 -8.28 -5.83
C PHE A 111 -16.74 -9.60 -6.39
N LYS A 112 -17.63 -10.32 -7.08
CA LYS A 112 -17.30 -11.58 -7.75
C LYS A 112 -17.89 -11.55 -9.16
N GLU A 113 -17.05 -11.85 -10.16
CA GLU A 113 -17.44 -11.88 -11.56
C GLU A 113 -16.94 -13.14 -12.26
N THR A 114 -17.55 -13.47 -13.39
CA THR A 114 -17.02 -14.49 -14.29
C THR A 114 -15.70 -13.99 -14.88
N TYR A 115 -14.64 -14.77 -14.76
CA TYR A 115 -13.35 -14.36 -15.26
C TYR A 115 -13.31 -14.30 -16.79
N ILE A 116 -13.12 -13.11 -17.29
CA ILE A 116 -12.77 -12.81 -18.68
C ILE A 116 -11.59 -11.84 -18.59
N ASN A 117 -10.51 -12.12 -19.33
CA ASN A 117 -9.38 -11.17 -19.36
C ASN A 117 -9.74 -9.96 -20.24
N SER A 118 -10.58 -9.10 -19.71
CA SER A 118 -11.02 -7.86 -20.37
C SER A 118 -11.27 -6.76 -19.33
N PRO A 119 -11.23 -5.48 -19.73
CA PRO A 119 -11.51 -4.35 -18.85
C PRO A 119 -12.85 -4.46 -18.11
N THR A 120 -13.89 -4.96 -18.79
CA THR A 120 -15.26 -5.05 -18.24
C THR A 120 -15.40 -5.92 -16.99
N THR A 121 -14.48 -6.89 -16.80
CA THR A 121 -14.42 -7.71 -15.58
C THR A 121 -14.05 -6.87 -14.36
N TYR A 122 -13.39 -5.73 -14.57
CA TYR A 122 -12.83 -4.89 -13.52
C TYR A 122 -13.50 -3.50 -13.41
N ASP A 123 -14.68 -3.32 -14.02
CA ASP A 123 -15.41 -2.04 -13.99
C ASP A 123 -15.71 -1.57 -12.56
N GLU A 124 -16.06 -2.49 -11.65
CA GLU A 124 -16.33 -2.15 -10.25
C GLU A 124 -15.05 -1.73 -9.51
N LEU A 125 -13.92 -2.36 -9.83
CA LEU A 125 -12.61 -1.98 -9.30
C LEU A 125 -12.20 -0.60 -9.80
N GLU A 126 -12.34 -0.34 -11.10
CA GLU A 126 -12.04 0.96 -11.71
C GLU A 126 -12.87 2.08 -11.08
N ARG A 127 -14.17 1.83 -10.88
CA ARG A 127 -15.09 2.78 -10.24
C ARG A 127 -14.65 3.09 -8.79
N PHE A 128 -14.25 2.07 -8.03
CA PHE A 128 -13.75 2.27 -6.67
C PHE A 128 -12.45 3.09 -6.65
N ILE A 129 -11.49 2.74 -7.48
CA ILE A 129 -10.20 3.45 -7.58
C ILE A 129 -10.40 4.90 -8.02
N SER A 130 -11.27 5.16 -8.98
CA SER A 130 -11.59 6.52 -9.44
C SER A 130 -12.19 7.40 -8.34
N VAL A 131 -12.99 6.82 -7.43
CA VAL A 131 -13.58 7.56 -6.30
C VAL A 131 -12.53 7.96 -5.27
N PHE A 132 -11.63 7.03 -4.92
CA PHE A 132 -10.68 7.26 -3.83
C PHE A 132 -9.35 7.85 -4.31
N ASN A 133 -8.96 7.64 -5.57
CA ASN A 133 -7.72 8.12 -6.19
C ASN A 133 -6.51 7.94 -5.26
N PRO A 134 -6.12 6.70 -4.94
CA PRO A 134 -5.11 6.43 -3.93
C PRO A 134 -3.71 6.87 -4.39
N SER A 135 -2.92 7.41 -3.47
CA SER A 135 -1.52 7.79 -3.72
C SER A 135 -0.58 6.59 -3.69
N GLU A 136 -0.99 5.51 -3.00
CA GLU A 136 -0.25 4.25 -2.91
C GLU A 136 -1.23 3.09 -2.98
N VAL A 137 -0.86 2.05 -3.75
CA VAL A 137 -1.69 0.86 -3.94
C VAL A 137 -0.87 -0.40 -3.70
N ILE A 138 -1.45 -1.34 -2.96
CA ILE A 138 -0.93 -2.69 -2.78
C ILE A 138 -1.84 -3.64 -3.55
N VAL A 139 -1.31 -4.37 -4.51
CA VAL A 139 -2.04 -5.39 -5.27
C VAL A 139 -1.51 -6.77 -4.89
N ILE A 140 -2.36 -7.57 -4.29
CA ILE A 140 -2.08 -8.97 -3.92
C ILE A 140 -2.90 -9.86 -4.83
N SER A 141 -2.26 -10.84 -5.50
CA SER A 141 -2.97 -11.69 -6.45
C SER A 141 -2.34 -13.07 -6.60
N ASN A 142 -3.16 -14.05 -6.98
CA ASN A 142 -2.70 -15.36 -7.47
C ASN A 142 -2.56 -15.41 -9.00
N LEU A 143 -2.88 -14.32 -9.70
CA LEU A 143 -2.69 -14.22 -11.15
C LEU A 143 -1.21 -14.12 -11.53
N PRO A 144 -0.84 -14.51 -12.75
CA PRO A 144 0.47 -14.24 -13.30
C PRO A 144 0.76 -12.74 -13.36
N GLU A 145 2.02 -12.34 -13.16
CA GLU A 145 2.43 -10.92 -13.13
C GLU A 145 1.99 -10.14 -14.38
N LYS A 146 2.00 -10.79 -15.55
CA LYS A 146 1.54 -10.17 -16.80
C LYS A 146 0.06 -9.77 -16.70
N GLU A 147 -0.80 -10.67 -16.21
CA GLU A 147 -2.23 -10.40 -16.06
C GLU A 147 -2.49 -9.34 -15.00
N VAL A 148 -1.72 -9.34 -13.90
CA VAL A 148 -1.80 -8.26 -12.88
C VAL A 148 -1.47 -6.90 -13.50
N ASN A 149 -0.47 -6.82 -14.38
CA ASN A 149 -0.13 -5.59 -15.08
C ASN A 149 -1.26 -5.13 -16.03
N GLU A 150 -1.90 -6.07 -16.72
CA GLU A 150 -3.05 -5.80 -17.57
C GLU A 150 -4.23 -5.27 -16.74
N VAL A 151 -4.51 -5.85 -15.56
CA VAL A 151 -5.54 -5.35 -14.64
C VAL A 151 -5.23 -3.92 -14.18
N ILE A 152 -4.00 -3.64 -13.75
CA ILE A 152 -3.57 -2.30 -13.34
C ILE A 152 -3.81 -1.28 -14.48
N GLN A 153 -3.54 -1.69 -15.73
CA GLN A 153 -3.77 -0.87 -16.90
C GLN A 153 -5.27 -0.71 -17.22
N PHE A 154 -6.07 -1.78 -17.08
CA PHE A 154 -7.51 -1.73 -17.32
C PHE A 154 -8.24 -0.79 -16.35
N VAL A 155 -7.79 -0.77 -15.10
CA VAL A 155 -8.36 0.03 -14.01
C VAL A 155 -7.82 1.47 -14.01
N ASP A 156 -6.78 1.75 -14.82
CA ASP A 156 -6.10 3.05 -14.88
C ASP A 156 -5.62 3.52 -13.50
N ILE A 157 -4.90 2.65 -12.78
CA ILE A 157 -4.38 2.98 -11.45
C ILE A 157 -3.23 3.99 -11.60
N ASP A 158 -3.51 5.27 -11.34
CA ASP A 158 -2.53 6.37 -11.35
C ASP A 158 -1.99 6.64 -9.93
N ALA A 159 -1.48 5.61 -9.27
CA ALA A 159 -0.84 5.75 -7.97
C ALA A 159 0.67 6.02 -8.12
N LYS A 160 1.22 6.86 -7.25
CA LYS A 160 2.66 7.18 -7.25
C LYS A 160 3.54 5.97 -6.93
N LEU A 161 3.00 5.01 -6.18
CA LEU A 161 3.67 3.77 -5.83
C LEU A 161 2.67 2.61 -5.88
N ILE A 162 3.02 1.56 -6.62
CA ILE A 162 2.22 0.34 -6.73
C ILE A 162 3.08 -0.85 -6.32
N HIS A 163 2.68 -1.52 -5.24
CA HIS A 163 3.29 -2.76 -4.78
C HIS A 163 2.54 -3.95 -5.38
N LYS A 164 3.26 -4.87 -6.02
CA LYS A 164 2.71 -6.11 -6.57
C LYS A 164 3.23 -7.29 -5.80
N ILE A 165 2.35 -8.05 -5.20
CA ILE A 165 2.66 -9.16 -4.30
C ILE A 165 1.90 -10.40 -4.77
N GLN A 166 2.62 -11.51 -4.94
CA GLN A 166 1.98 -12.81 -5.18
C GLN A 166 1.41 -13.34 -3.86
N SER A 167 0.14 -13.80 -3.88
CA SER A 167 -0.55 -14.33 -2.70
C SER A 167 0.18 -15.50 -2.04
N SER A 168 0.98 -16.23 -2.80
CA SER A 168 1.79 -17.35 -2.32
C SER A 168 3.22 -16.97 -1.91
N SER A 169 3.62 -15.70 -1.98
CA SER A 169 5.03 -15.28 -1.88
C SER A 169 5.64 -15.49 -0.50
N THR A 170 4.93 -15.10 0.54
CA THR A 170 5.42 -15.21 1.94
C THR A 170 4.40 -15.84 2.87
N VAL A 171 4.86 -16.23 4.07
CA VAL A 171 3.99 -16.80 5.11
C VAL A 171 3.03 -15.74 5.65
N GLU A 172 3.49 -14.50 5.77
CA GLU A 172 2.69 -13.37 6.23
C GLU A 172 1.50 -13.12 5.30
N VAL A 173 1.73 -13.09 3.98
CA VAL A 173 0.66 -12.90 2.99
C VAL A 173 -0.37 -14.03 3.05
N LYS A 174 0.09 -15.29 3.15
CA LYS A 174 -0.81 -16.44 3.34
C LYS A 174 -1.60 -16.39 4.64
N ASN A 175 -1.03 -15.80 5.68
CA ASN A 175 -1.72 -15.65 6.96
C ASN A 175 -2.80 -14.56 6.91
N CYS A 176 -2.70 -13.58 6.01
CA CYS A 176 -3.72 -12.54 5.86
C CYS A 176 -5.11 -13.10 5.51
N GLU A 177 -5.19 -14.28 4.91
CA GLU A 177 -6.45 -14.99 4.64
C GLU A 177 -7.11 -15.56 5.91
N LYS A 178 -6.37 -15.65 7.03
CA LYS A 178 -6.86 -16.27 8.26
C LYS A 178 -7.49 -15.24 9.18
N GLN A 179 -8.77 -15.40 9.51
CA GLN A 179 -9.47 -14.51 10.44
C GLN A 179 -8.78 -14.36 11.79
N THR A 180 -8.18 -15.45 12.30
CA THR A 180 -7.42 -15.39 13.56
C THR A 180 -6.25 -14.43 13.47
N TYR A 181 -5.50 -14.46 12.36
CA TYR A 181 -4.40 -13.55 12.12
C TYR A 181 -4.86 -12.10 11.94
N GLN A 182 -5.95 -11.89 11.20
CA GLN A 182 -6.56 -10.57 11.04
C GLN A 182 -6.96 -9.97 12.38
N LYS A 183 -7.63 -10.76 13.24
CA LYS A 183 -7.97 -10.34 14.61
C LYS A 183 -6.74 -10.01 15.45
N GLU A 184 -5.70 -10.87 15.42
CA GLU A 184 -4.44 -10.61 16.16
C GLU A 184 -3.75 -9.33 15.72
N ILE A 185 -3.75 -9.01 14.44
CA ILE A 185 -3.19 -7.75 13.93
C ILE A 185 -4.02 -6.56 14.36
N LEU A 186 -5.34 -6.62 14.21
CA LEU A 186 -6.24 -5.54 14.61
C LEU A 186 -6.16 -5.26 16.12
N HIS A 187 -6.05 -6.29 16.97
CA HIS A 187 -5.87 -6.16 18.42
C HIS A 187 -4.60 -5.41 18.85
N LYS A 188 -3.63 -5.23 17.97
CA LYS A 188 -2.44 -4.40 18.25
C LYS A 188 -2.73 -2.91 18.16
N PHE A 189 -3.81 -2.53 17.49
CA PHE A 189 -4.12 -1.13 17.18
C PHE A 189 -5.45 -0.66 17.78
N TYR A 190 -6.39 -1.58 18.07
CA TYR A 190 -7.75 -1.27 18.50
C TYR A 190 -8.14 -2.10 19.73
N ASP A 191 -9.14 -1.62 20.46
CA ASP A 191 -9.69 -2.35 21.60
C ASP A 191 -10.47 -3.61 21.16
N VAL A 192 -10.47 -4.63 22.04
CA VAL A 192 -11.04 -5.97 21.72
C VAL A 192 -12.52 -5.91 21.36
N ILE A 193 -13.30 -5.09 22.09
CA ILE A 193 -14.75 -4.96 21.89
C ILE A 193 -15.06 -4.38 20.50
N ASP A 194 -14.33 -3.35 20.09
CA ASP A 194 -14.54 -2.69 18.80
C ASP A 194 -14.22 -3.63 17.63
N ILE A 195 -13.22 -4.49 17.80
CA ILE A 195 -12.82 -5.46 16.77
C ILE A 195 -13.86 -6.53 16.57
N ASP A 196 -14.45 -7.07 17.65
CA ASP A 196 -15.47 -8.11 17.52
C ASP A 196 -16.71 -7.56 16.82
N ILE A 197 -17.15 -6.35 17.15
CA ILE A 197 -18.25 -5.65 16.46
C ILE A 197 -17.90 -5.41 14.99
N PHE A 198 -16.68 -4.96 14.71
CA PHE A 198 -16.21 -4.76 13.34
C PHE A 198 -16.24 -6.06 12.54
N MET A 199 -15.68 -7.14 13.08
CA MET A 199 -15.63 -8.42 12.40
C MET A 199 -17.02 -9.03 12.17
N GLU A 200 -17.98 -8.84 13.09
CA GLU A 200 -19.37 -9.27 12.91
C GLU A 200 -20.04 -8.51 11.75
N ASN A 201 -19.83 -7.21 11.65
CA ASN A 201 -20.42 -6.38 10.58
C ASN A 201 -19.86 -6.68 9.18
N PHE A 202 -18.59 -7.16 9.11
CA PHE A 202 -17.92 -7.45 7.85
C PHE A 202 -17.68 -8.95 7.61
N TYR A 203 -18.37 -9.82 8.34
CA TYR A 203 -18.21 -11.27 8.23
C TYR A 203 -18.41 -11.81 6.82
N ASP A 204 -19.30 -11.20 6.04
CA ASP A 204 -19.57 -11.60 4.66
C ASP A 204 -18.51 -11.15 3.65
N ASN A 205 -17.65 -10.21 4.04
CA ASN A 205 -16.55 -9.72 3.21
C ASN A 205 -15.28 -10.53 3.49
N THR A 206 -15.16 -11.68 2.85
CA THR A 206 -14.10 -12.66 3.15
C THR A 206 -12.74 -12.33 2.52
N ILE A 207 -12.68 -11.42 1.57
CA ILE A 207 -11.46 -11.09 0.79
C ILE A 207 -11.08 -9.60 0.91
N ALA A 208 -11.99 -8.73 1.26
CA ALA A 208 -11.76 -7.29 1.37
C ALA A 208 -10.93 -6.87 2.60
#